data_de89eac3e895663a0a3145741aad9ccc
#
_entry.id   de89eac3e895663a0a3145741aad9ccc
#
_cell.length_a   1.000
_cell.length_b   1.000
_cell.length_c   1.000
_cell.angle_alpha   90.00
_cell.angle_beta   90.00
_cell.angle_gamma   90.00
#
_symmetry.space_group_name_H-M   'P 1'
#
loop_
_entity.id
_entity.type
_entity.pdbx_description
1 polymer ?
#
loop_
_entity_poly.entity_id
_entity_poly.type
_entity_poly.pdbx_seq_one_letter_code
_entity_poly.pdbx_strand_id
1 'polypeptide(L)' 'MLTQEQSVEIKVLARQGHGIKFIARELGISRNTVRKYLRKARSLP' A
#
# COMPACT_ATOMS: atom_id res chain seq x y z
N MET A 1 9.50 -8.41 0.96
CA MET A 1 8.97 -8.20 -0.38
C MET A 1 7.47 -8.34 -0.41
N LEU A 2 6.81 -7.50 -1.18
CA LEU A 2 5.36 -7.59 -1.33
C LEU A 2 5.00 -8.69 -2.33
N THR A 3 3.98 -9.45 -1.99
CA THR A 3 3.40 -10.37 -2.96
C THR A 3 2.50 -9.58 -3.90
N GLN A 4 2.15 -10.19 -5.02
CA GLN A 4 1.25 -9.57 -5.97
C GLN A 4 -0.10 -9.27 -5.31
N GLU A 5 -0.57 -10.18 -4.48
CA GLU A 5 -1.83 -9.99 -3.77
C GLU A 5 -1.78 -8.78 -2.84
N GLN A 6 -0.68 -8.64 -2.12
CA GLN A 6 -0.51 -7.50 -1.21
C GLN A 6 -0.47 -6.19 -1.97
N SER A 7 0.16 -6.19 -3.14
CA SER A 7 0.20 -5.00 -3.98
C SER A 7 -1.21 -4.55 -4.38
N VAL A 8 -2.03 -5.50 -4.79
CA VAL A 8 -3.41 -5.22 -5.17
C VAL A 8 -4.21 -4.72 -3.98
N GLU A 9 -4.01 -5.34 -2.82
CA GLU A 9 -4.70 -4.93 -1.59
C GLU A 9 -4.35 -3.50 -1.22
N ILE A 10 -3.08 -3.14 -1.29
CA ILE A 10 -2.65 -1.78 -0.98
C ILE A 10 -3.36 -0.79 -1.91
N LYS A 11 -3.40 -1.10 -3.19
CA LYS A 11 -4.04 -0.25 -4.18
C LYS A 11 -5.52 -0.06 -3.88
N VAL A 12 -6.21 -1.16 -3.61
CA VAL A 12 -7.64 -1.14 -3.34
C VAL A 12 -7.94 -0.33 -2.08
N LEU A 13 -7.21 -0.59 -1.01
CA LEU A 13 -7.43 0.11 0.25
C LEU A 13 -7.13 1.60 0.14
N ALA A 14 -6.06 1.93 -0.58
CA ALA A 14 -5.71 3.34 -0.80
C ALA A 14 -6.80 4.05 -1.62
N ARG A 15 -7.33 3.36 -2.60
CA ARG A 15 -8.38 3.89 -3.44
C ARG A 15 -9.67 4.15 -2.66
N GLN A 16 -9.92 3.32 -1.65
CA GLN A 16 -11.09 3.47 -0.79
C GLN A 16 -10.93 4.60 0.22
N GLY A 17 -9.77 5.21 0.29
CA GLY A 17 -9.52 6.32 1.19
C GLY A 17 -8.89 5.95 2.51
N HIS A 18 -8.40 4.72 2.64
CA HIS A 18 -7.75 4.30 3.87
C HIS A 18 -6.32 4.84 3.95
N GLY A 19 -5.88 5.17 5.16
CA GLY A 19 -4.55 5.69 5.39
C GLY A 19 -3.48 4.62 5.39
N ILE A 20 -2.23 5.05 5.28
CA ILE A 20 -1.08 4.14 5.28
C ILE A 20 -1.07 3.28 6.53
N LYS A 21 -1.37 3.90 7.67
CA LYS A 21 -1.38 3.20 8.95
C LYS A 21 -2.39 2.05 8.94
N PHE A 22 -3.57 2.31 8.42
CA PHE A 22 -4.63 1.32 8.33
C PHE A 22 -4.20 0.17 7.39
N ILE A 23 -3.69 0.52 6.22
CA ILE A 23 -3.30 -0.46 5.22
C ILE A 23 -2.19 -1.36 5.76
N ALA A 24 -1.18 -0.77 6.38
CA ALA A 24 -0.07 -1.53 6.94
C ALA A 24 -0.55 -2.51 8.00
N ARG A 25 -1.47 -2.06 8.84
CA ARG A 25 -2.03 -2.88 9.91
C ARG A 25 -2.84 -4.05 9.35
N GLU A 26 -3.67 -3.77 8.35
CA GLU A 26 -4.53 -4.78 7.76
C GLU A 26 -3.73 -5.88 7.06
N LEU A 27 -2.64 -5.48 6.42
CA LEU A 27 -1.82 -6.41 5.67
C LEU A 27 -0.68 -7.01 6.49
N GLY A 28 -0.46 -6.51 7.70
CA GLY A 28 0.61 -6.99 8.54
C GLY A 28 2.00 -6.65 8.02
N ILE A 29 2.12 -5.52 7.34
CA ILE A 29 3.40 -5.05 6.78
C ILE A 29 3.76 -3.70 7.38
N SER A 30 4.99 -3.25 7.14
CA SER A 30 5.44 -1.98 7.70
C SER A 30 4.82 -0.81 6.95
N ARG A 31 4.64 0.30 7.67
CA ARG A 31 4.12 1.52 7.06
C ARG A 31 5.04 2.03 5.97
N ASN A 32 6.35 1.86 6.15
CA ASN A 32 7.31 2.26 5.15
C ASN A 32 7.11 1.51 3.84
N THR A 33 6.77 0.23 3.93
CA THR A 33 6.51 -0.59 2.74
C THR A 33 5.31 -0.06 1.98
N VAL A 34 4.22 0.23 2.69
CA VAL A 34 3.01 0.79 2.08
C VAL A 34 3.31 2.13 1.44
N ARG A 35 4.01 2.98 2.18
CA ARG A 35 4.37 4.31 1.72
C ARG A 35 5.21 4.26 0.45
N LYS A 36 6.22 3.40 0.44
CA LYS A 36 7.08 3.22 -0.73
C LYS A 36 6.28 2.79 -1.94
N TYR A 37 5.40 1.83 -1.73
CA TYR A 37 4.58 1.31 -2.82
C TYR A 37 3.68 2.39 -3.41
N LEU A 38 2.99 3.12 -2.56
CA LEU A 38 2.09 4.17 -3.02
C LEU A 38 2.84 5.30 -3.70
N ARG A 39 4.00 5.65 -3.16
CA ARG A 39 4.83 6.69 -3.75
C ARG A 39 5.30 6.29 -5.14
N LYS A 40 5.73 5.05 -5.30
CA LYS A 40 6.17 4.54 -6.58
C LYS A 40 5.03 4.54 -7.59
N ALA A 41 3.85 4.15 -7.16
CA ALA A 41 2.69 4.12 -8.04
C ALA A 41 2.27 5.52 -8.46
N ARG A 42 2.43 6.51 -7.57
CA ARG A 42 2.04 7.89 -7.87
C ARG A 42 3.06 8.64 -8.71
N SER A 43 4.30 8.17 -8.70
CA SER A 43 5.36 8.85 -9.45
C SER A 43 5.47 8.37 -10.89
N LEU A 44 4.53 7.59 -11.34
CA LEU A 44 4.50 7.17 -12.74
C LEU A 44 4.21 8.37 -13.64
N PRO A 45 4.97 8.50 -14.72
CA PRO A 45 4.76 9.60 -15.66
C PRO A 45 3.43 9.54 -16.37
#